data_1b97f0aed245593c6f114d387b5db5db
#
_entry.id   1b97f0aed245593c6f114d387b5db5db
#
_cell.length_a   1.000
_cell.length_b   1.000
_cell.length_c   1.000
_cell.angle_alpha   90.00
_cell.angle_beta   90.00
_cell.angle_gamma   90.00
#
_symmetry.space_group_name_H-M   'P 1'
#
loop_
_entity.id
_entity.type
_entity.pdbx_description
1 polymer ?
#
loop_
_entity_poly.entity_id
_entity_poly.type
_entity_poly.pdbx_seq_one_letter_code
_entity_poly.pdbx_strand_id
1 'polypeptide(L)'
;MNGALDALRAAMATGDVDALARTYARNAVLQASLPGGRVRRDGRTAIVAELGAWWDGPGRVDEWRAGQWPAGAALTAARNGVRRRHYVHLSGDLIARHWVYAMAPASLGGGNSGAQLEHVTLPDGTPGIAKRVVPGGDWLGRVAGGRAITAELWRAGVLQRLPASIETGIVAVEPEGDGWRILMRDLSAALLPAQGPISRARHREVMAAAGALHAAFRGERFDGAITLERHLAISSPAIAEAERDGSDVIPKQIETAWEAFAEAADDDVAQAVLANLADPAPLARALRAGGTTLVHGDLRDDNLGFVDGRVVLLDWDIAGEGTPALEVAWYLCHDAWRTEGSHDELLDDFLVAEGGAVSEHDLDLGLIAGLQLYGWIFGHSALIHPDPAERAWARDELGWWVPRVRAALERTGAAA
;
A
#
# COMPACT_ATOMS: atom_id res chain seq x y z
N MET A 1 -16.58 9.78 22.25
CA MET A 1 -15.43 9.05 21.67
C MET A 1 -14.21 9.05 22.58
N ASN A 2 -13.98 10.07 23.38
CA ASN A 2 -12.75 10.22 24.16
C ASN A 2 -12.64 9.31 25.40
N GLY A 3 -13.73 9.03 26.12
CA GLY A 3 -13.67 8.33 27.42
C GLY A 3 -13.07 6.91 27.37
N ALA A 4 -13.48 6.06 26.41
CA ALA A 4 -12.94 4.69 26.30
C ALA A 4 -11.48 4.67 25.86
N LEU A 5 -11.08 5.59 24.95
CA LEU A 5 -9.70 5.67 24.48
C LEU A 5 -8.76 6.26 25.54
N ASP A 6 -9.23 7.25 26.31
CA ASP A 6 -8.48 7.82 27.42
C ASP A 6 -8.29 6.79 28.54
N ALA A 7 -9.35 6.01 28.84
CA ALA A 7 -9.27 4.90 29.78
C ALA A 7 -8.33 3.78 29.29
N LEU A 8 -8.37 3.44 27.99
CA LEU A 8 -7.43 2.49 27.39
C LEU A 8 -5.98 2.97 27.51
N ARG A 9 -5.72 4.24 27.20
CA ARG A 9 -4.40 4.87 27.34
C ARG A 9 -3.90 4.85 28.78
N ALA A 10 -4.79 5.22 29.72
CA ALA A 10 -4.47 5.21 31.14
C ALA A 10 -4.12 3.79 31.61
N ALA A 11 -4.92 2.79 31.25
CA ALA A 11 -4.66 1.39 31.57
C ALA A 11 -3.35 0.88 30.94
N MET A 12 -3.02 1.28 29.72
CA MET A 12 -1.73 0.97 29.11
C MET A 12 -0.54 1.57 29.89
N ALA A 13 -0.69 2.78 30.41
CA ALA A 13 0.36 3.45 31.16
C ALA A 13 0.55 2.87 32.56
N THR A 14 -0.52 2.48 33.22
CA THR A 14 -0.51 2.03 34.61
C THR A 14 -0.40 0.53 34.79
N GLY A 15 -0.79 -0.26 33.78
CA GLY A 15 -1.00 -1.70 33.90
C GLY A 15 -2.24 -2.06 34.74
N ASP A 16 -3.17 -1.10 34.94
CA ASP A 16 -4.37 -1.28 35.77
C ASP A 16 -5.41 -2.14 35.02
N VAL A 17 -5.46 -3.42 35.38
CA VAL A 17 -6.39 -4.41 34.82
C VAL A 17 -7.86 -4.11 35.16
N ASP A 18 -8.13 -3.47 36.27
CA ASP A 18 -9.50 -3.09 36.66
C ASP A 18 -10.00 -1.89 35.83
N ALA A 19 -9.13 -0.92 35.59
CA ALA A 19 -9.40 0.17 34.64
C ALA A 19 -9.65 -0.39 33.24
N LEU A 20 -8.79 -1.32 32.79
CA LEU A 20 -8.94 -2.00 31.52
C LEU A 20 -10.28 -2.77 31.43
N ALA A 21 -10.68 -3.46 32.48
CA ALA A 21 -11.95 -4.18 32.53
C ALA A 21 -13.15 -3.26 32.33
N ARG A 22 -13.10 -2.03 32.84
CA ARG A 22 -14.16 -1.03 32.67
C ARG A 22 -14.26 -0.46 31.25
N THR A 23 -13.21 -0.63 30.46
CA THR A 23 -13.13 -0.10 29.08
C THR A 23 -13.86 -0.98 28.07
N TYR A 24 -14.01 -2.29 28.34
CA TYR A 24 -14.56 -3.27 27.41
C TYR A 24 -16.02 -3.65 27.69
N ALA A 25 -16.80 -3.86 26.63
CA ALA A 25 -18.11 -4.49 26.72
C ALA A 25 -17.97 -5.94 27.21
N ARG A 26 -19.02 -6.48 27.87
CA ARG A 26 -18.99 -7.85 28.45
C ARG A 26 -18.67 -8.92 27.39
N ASN A 27 -19.22 -8.75 26.19
CA ASN A 27 -19.08 -9.67 25.04
C ASN A 27 -18.09 -9.15 23.99
N ALA A 28 -17.14 -8.31 24.38
CA ALA A 28 -16.14 -7.78 23.48
C ALA A 28 -15.28 -8.88 22.86
N VAL A 29 -14.69 -8.59 21.70
CA VAL A 29 -13.75 -9.48 20.99
C VAL A 29 -12.44 -8.75 20.76
N LEU A 30 -11.34 -9.38 21.16
CA LEU A 30 -9.97 -8.99 20.81
C LEU A 30 -9.43 -9.92 19.73
N GLN A 31 -8.85 -9.35 18.71
CA GLN A 31 -8.06 -10.06 17.70
C GLN A 31 -6.71 -9.39 17.55
N ALA A 32 -5.63 -10.14 17.56
CA ALA A 32 -4.31 -9.57 17.38
C ALA A 32 -3.46 -10.42 16.42
N SER A 33 -2.65 -9.72 15.61
CA SER A 33 -1.58 -10.31 14.80
C SER A 33 -0.26 -9.78 15.32
N LEU A 34 0.48 -10.63 15.99
CA LEU A 34 1.74 -10.31 16.66
C LEU A 34 2.86 -11.21 16.13
N PRO A 35 4.15 -10.88 16.34
CA PRO A 35 5.27 -11.73 15.89
C PRO A 35 5.20 -13.18 16.40
N GLY A 36 4.55 -13.40 17.56
CA GLY A 36 4.34 -14.74 18.14
C GLY A 36 3.11 -15.49 17.60
N GLY A 37 2.38 -14.94 16.62
CA GLY A 37 1.19 -15.54 16.02
C GLY A 37 -0.09 -14.74 16.24
N ARG A 38 -1.22 -15.35 15.84
CA ARG A 38 -2.55 -14.75 15.97
C ARG A 38 -3.16 -15.05 17.34
N VAL A 39 -3.76 -14.04 17.94
CA VAL A 39 -4.46 -14.13 19.22
C VAL A 39 -5.93 -13.74 19.01
N ARG A 40 -6.86 -14.55 19.52
CA ARG A 40 -8.26 -14.18 19.64
C ARG A 40 -8.72 -14.43 21.07
N ARG A 41 -9.42 -13.46 21.65
CA ARG A 41 -10.07 -13.59 22.96
C ARG A 41 -11.49 -13.07 22.87
N ASP A 42 -12.43 -13.87 23.34
CA ASP A 42 -13.84 -13.54 23.39
C ASP A 42 -14.25 -13.30 24.84
N GLY A 43 -14.92 -12.18 25.07
CA GLY A 43 -15.37 -11.73 26.39
C GLY A 43 -14.34 -10.92 27.18
N ARG A 44 -14.86 -9.95 27.94
CA ARG A 44 -14.07 -8.97 28.71
C ARG A 44 -12.97 -9.61 29.57
N THR A 45 -13.30 -10.66 30.31
CA THR A 45 -12.34 -11.29 31.24
C THR A 45 -11.13 -11.86 30.53
N ALA A 46 -11.35 -12.56 29.40
CA ALA A 46 -10.25 -13.13 28.61
C ALA A 46 -9.40 -12.03 27.95
N ILE A 47 -10.03 -10.95 27.49
CA ILE A 47 -9.33 -9.79 26.90
C ILE A 47 -8.46 -9.09 27.93
N VAL A 48 -9.00 -8.85 29.11
CA VAL A 48 -8.28 -8.18 30.22
C VAL A 48 -7.08 -9.02 30.68
N ALA A 49 -7.23 -10.33 30.78
CA ALA A 49 -6.13 -11.23 31.12
C ALA A 49 -5.01 -11.20 30.05
N GLU A 50 -5.38 -11.22 28.76
CA GLU A 50 -4.41 -11.16 27.66
C GLU A 50 -3.67 -9.83 27.62
N LEU A 51 -4.40 -8.71 27.63
CA LEU A 51 -3.80 -7.37 27.61
C LEU A 51 -3.04 -7.07 28.90
N GLY A 52 -3.48 -7.57 30.02
CA GLY A 52 -2.76 -7.48 31.29
C GLY A 52 -1.39 -8.16 31.22
N ALA A 53 -1.32 -9.33 30.57
CA ALA A 53 -0.03 -10.00 30.32
C ALA A 53 0.87 -9.22 29.35
N TRP A 54 0.29 -8.51 28.37
CA TRP A 54 1.08 -7.65 27.46
C TRP A 54 1.57 -6.37 28.16
N TRP A 55 0.85 -5.89 29.16
CA TRP A 55 1.12 -4.62 29.86
C TRP A 55 1.43 -4.84 31.33
N ASP A 56 2.12 -5.91 31.64
CA ASP A 56 2.49 -6.23 33.04
C ASP A 56 3.20 -5.05 33.72
N GLY A 57 2.57 -4.55 34.76
CA GLY A 57 3.01 -3.41 35.55
C GLY A 57 2.96 -2.04 34.85
N PRO A 58 3.45 -0.99 35.52
CA PRO A 58 3.54 0.35 34.96
C PRO A 58 4.49 0.41 33.75
N GLY A 59 4.11 1.17 32.73
CA GLY A 59 4.93 1.32 31.52
C GLY A 59 4.82 2.72 30.93
N ARG A 60 5.88 3.12 30.21
CA ARG A 60 5.86 4.40 29.51
C ARG A 60 5.10 4.26 28.18
N VAL A 61 4.07 5.08 28.00
CA VAL A 61 3.41 5.25 26.69
C VAL A 61 4.18 6.31 25.92
N ASP A 62 5.06 5.86 25.02
CA ASP A 62 5.99 6.71 24.26
C ASP A 62 5.30 7.40 23.07
N GLU A 63 4.27 6.77 22.52
CA GLU A 63 3.50 7.28 21.41
C GLU A 63 2.01 7.01 21.64
N TRP A 64 1.18 7.98 21.30
CA TRP A 64 -0.27 7.86 21.28
C TRP A 64 -0.84 8.78 20.22
N ARG A 65 -1.23 8.22 19.10
CA ARG A 65 -1.89 8.94 18.02
C ARG A 65 -3.23 8.26 17.75
N ALA A 66 -4.32 8.97 17.97
CA ALA A 66 -5.66 8.48 17.71
C ALA A 66 -6.32 9.32 16.61
N GLY A 67 -6.97 8.65 15.67
CA GLY A 67 -7.78 9.24 14.61
C GLY A 67 -9.17 8.64 14.57
N GLN A 68 -10.08 9.28 13.84
CA GLN A 68 -11.39 8.71 13.58
C GLN A 68 -11.27 7.55 12.58
N TRP A 69 -12.10 6.54 12.75
CA TRP A 69 -12.27 5.42 11.86
C TRP A 69 -13.79 5.20 11.70
N PRO A 70 -14.34 4.79 10.54
CA PRO A 70 -15.78 4.81 10.28
C PRO A 70 -16.63 4.10 11.33
N ALA A 71 -16.10 3.07 11.99
CA ALA A 71 -16.81 2.33 13.05
C ALA A 71 -16.28 2.58 14.47
N GLY A 72 -15.41 3.59 14.67
CA GLY A 72 -14.81 3.84 15.98
C GLY A 72 -13.55 4.68 15.95
N ALA A 73 -12.41 4.13 16.36
CA ALA A 73 -11.13 4.82 16.33
C ALA A 73 -9.99 3.90 15.90
N ALA A 74 -9.07 4.45 15.10
CA ALA A 74 -7.77 3.84 14.84
C ALA A 74 -6.72 4.59 15.66
N LEU A 75 -5.82 3.85 16.31
CA LEU A 75 -4.75 4.46 17.06
C LEU A 75 -3.43 3.72 16.89
N THR A 76 -2.35 4.48 16.90
CA THR A 76 -1.00 3.95 17.03
C THR A 76 -0.54 4.23 18.45
N ALA A 77 -0.09 3.21 19.14
CA ALA A 77 0.45 3.32 20.48
C ALA A 77 1.77 2.59 20.59
N ALA A 78 2.74 3.23 21.24
CA ALA A 78 3.98 2.58 21.65
C ALA A 78 4.08 2.56 23.19
N ARG A 79 4.38 1.39 23.74
CA ARG A 79 4.62 1.21 25.17
C ARG A 79 5.94 0.50 25.36
N ASN A 80 6.84 1.12 26.14
CA ASN A 80 8.19 0.60 26.37
C ASN A 80 8.92 0.23 25.05
N GLY A 81 8.78 1.07 24.01
CA GLY A 81 9.38 0.84 22.70
C GLY A 81 8.64 -0.18 21.81
N VAL A 82 7.64 -0.92 22.32
CA VAL A 82 6.84 -1.85 21.53
C VAL A 82 5.67 -1.10 20.89
N ARG A 83 5.71 -0.94 19.59
CA ARG A 83 4.74 -0.19 18.80
C ARG A 83 3.65 -1.11 18.24
N ARG A 84 2.40 -0.72 18.39
CA ARG A 84 1.22 -1.44 17.87
C ARG A 84 0.22 -0.51 17.24
N ARG A 85 -0.43 -0.98 16.19
CA ARG A 85 -1.63 -0.35 15.61
C ARG A 85 -2.85 -1.01 16.20
N HIS A 86 -3.79 -0.19 16.67
CA HIS A 86 -5.04 -0.65 17.25
C HIS A 86 -6.21 -0.06 16.47
N TYR A 87 -7.23 -0.88 16.24
CA TYR A 87 -8.53 -0.45 15.75
C TYR A 87 -9.57 -0.85 16.79
N VAL A 88 -10.37 0.09 17.23
CA VAL A 88 -11.40 -0.15 18.23
C VAL A 88 -12.77 0.23 17.69
N HIS A 89 -13.70 -0.69 17.76
CA HIS A 89 -15.11 -0.44 17.50
C HIS A 89 -15.81 -0.23 18.84
N LEU A 90 -16.57 0.86 18.95
CA LEU A 90 -17.29 1.23 20.18
C LEU A 90 -18.76 0.83 20.07
N SER A 91 -19.30 0.34 21.18
CA SER A 91 -20.73 0.19 21.41
C SER A 91 -21.10 1.04 22.63
N GLY A 92 -21.68 2.21 22.38
CA GLY A 92 -21.77 3.27 23.38
C GLY A 92 -20.37 3.74 23.80
N ASP A 93 -20.13 3.76 25.12
CA ASP A 93 -18.85 4.20 25.69
C ASP A 93 -17.87 3.03 25.96
N LEU A 94 -18.14 1.84 25.43
CA LEU A 94 -17.33 0.64 25.66
C LEU A 94 -16.76 0.09 24.36
N ILE A 95 -15.56 -0.48 24.42
CA ILE A 95 -14.94 -1.20 23.32
C ILE A 95 -15.65 -2.54 23.13
N ALA A 96 -16.31 -2.73 21.99
CA ALA A 96 -16.97 -3.96 21.61
C ALA A 96 -16.05 -4.87 20.77
N ARG A 97 -15.16 -4.28 19.95
CA ARG A 97 -14.15 -5.02 19.20
C ARG A 97 -12.83 -4.27 19.22
N HIS A 98 -11.75 -5.01 19.30
CA HIS A 98 -10.40 -4.47 19.33
C HIS A 98 -9.49 -5.33 18.48
N TRP A 99 -8.90 -4.75 17.46
CA TRP A 99 -7.87 -5.39 16.64
C TRP A 99 -6.53 -4.75 16.97
N VAL A 100 -5.51 -5.59 17.10
CA VAL A 100 -4.15 -5.15 17.41
C VAL A 100 -3.18 -5.78 16.43
N TYR A 101 -2.37 -4.95 15.80
CA TYR A 101 -1.32 -5.39 14.87
C TYR A 101 0.04 -4.96 15.41
N ALA A 102 1.00 -5.88 15.38
CA ALA A 102 2.37 -5.51 15.62
C ALA A 102 2.81 -4.51 14.54
N MET A 103 3.46 -3.45 14.98
CA MET A 103 4.19 -2.58 14.10
C MET A 103 5.68 -2.85 14.32
N ALA A 104 6.48 -2.74 13.26
CA ALA A 104 7.92 -2.70 13.43
C ALA A 104 8.28 -1.66 14.51
N PRO A 105 9.36 -1.85 15.27
CA PRO A 105 9.87 -0.82 16.18
C PRO A 105 9.87 0.51 15.43
N ALA A 106 9.82 1.64 16.14
CA ALA A 106 9.85 2.99 15.53
C ALA A 106 11.21 3.35 14.87
N SER A 107 11.82 2.39 14.17
CA SER A 107 12.51 2.65 12.93
C SER A 107 11.44 3.17 11.99
N LEU A 108 11.53 4.38 11.51
CA LEU A 108 10.74 5.01 10.47
C LEU A 108 9.83 3.99 9.80
N GLY A 109 8.49 4.16 9.82
CA GLY A 109 7.56 3.14 9.41
C GLY A 109 8.02 2.47 8.13
N GLY A 110 8.65 1.32 8.27
CA GLY A 110 9.09 0.52 7.14
C GLY A 110 7.82 0.13 6.39
N GLY A 111 7.79 0.38 5.08
CA GLY A 111 6.75 -0.12 4.21
C GLY A 111 6.66 -1.66 4.29
N ASN A 112 5.74 -2.24 3.57
CA ASN A 112 5.52 -3.70 3.52
C ASN A 112 6.71 -4.49 2.94
N SER A 113 7.76 -3.82 2.45
CA SER A 113 8.95 -4.40 1.84
C SER A 113 10.02 -4.86 2.84
N GLY A 114 9.86 -4.59 4.15
CA GLY A 114 10.88 -4.96 5.15
C GLY A 114 12.19 -4.17 5.08
N ALA A 115 12.28 -3.14 4.24
CA ALA A 115 13.45 -2.28 4.12
C ALA A 115 13.83 -1.65 5.46
N GLN A 116 15.12 -1.64 5.77
CA GLN A 116 15.64 -1.00 6.97
C GLN A 116 15.81 0.50 6.72
N LEU A 117 15.13 1.30 7.55
CA LEU A 117 15.21 2.76 7.52
C LEU A 117 15.84 3.27 8.81
N GLU A 118 16.75 4.24 8.70
CA GLU A 118 17.37 4.90 9.83
C GLU A 118 17.42 6.43 9.65
N HIS A 119 17.31 7.18 10.74
CA HIS A 119 17.59 8.62 10.73
C HIS A 119 19.09 8.85 10.65
N VAL A 120 19.49 9.74 9.76
CA VAL A 120 20.89 10.11 9.55
C VAL A 120 21.04 11.63 9.48
N THR A 121 22.27 12.09 9.59
CA THR A 121 22.62 13.47 9.19
C THR A 121 23.24 13.40 7.80
N LEU A 122 22.68 14.14 6.87
CA LEU A 122 23.20 14.24 5.50
C LEU A 122 24.53 14.99 5.46
N PRO A 123 25.32 14.87 4.36
CA PRO A 123 26.62 15.56 4.23
C PRO A 123 26.55 17.09 4.39
N ASP A 124 25.41 17.71 4.10
CA ASP A 124 25.16 19.14 4.27
C ASP A 124 24.72 19.54 5.69
N GLY A 125 24.65 18.58 6.62
CA GLY A 125 24.26 18.75 8.01
C GLY A 125 22.75 18.73 8.25
N THR A 126 21.91 18.52 7.22
CA THR A 126 20.45 18.45 7.35
C THR A 126 19.99 17.05 7.80
N PRO A 127 18.80 16.93 8.43
CA PRO A 127 18.19 15.62 8.72
C PRO A 127 17.87 14.85 7.45
N GLY A 128 18.14 13.55 7.49
CA GLY A 128 17.87 12.65 6.39
C GLY A 128 17.47 11.27 6.85
N ILE A 129 17.12 10.44 5.89
CA ILE A 129 16.76 9.05 6.02
C ILE A 129 17.72 8.23 5.17
N ALA A 130 18.28 7.18 5.73
CA ALA A 130 18.96 6.15 4.97
C ALA A 130 18.06 4.91 4.86
N LYS A 131 17.87 4.43 3.61
CA LYS A 131 17.17 3.18 3.29
C LYS A 131 18.22 2.16 2.83
N ARG A 132 18.33 1.03 3.54
CA ARG A 132 19.17 -0.07 3.11
C ARG A 132 18.36 -1.02 2.25
N VAL A 133 18.85 -1.31 1.05
CA VAL A 133 18.23 -2.23 0.08
C VAL A 133 19.24 -3.31 -0.27
N VAL A 134 18.86 -4.58 -0.07
CA VAL A 134 19.65 -5.75 -0.48
C VAL A 134 18.96 -6.39 -1.68
N PRO A 135 19.62 -6.55 -2.83
CA PRO A 135 19.02 -7.21 -3.99
C PRO A 135 18.47 -8.59 -3.64
N GLY A 136 17.17 -8.79 -3.87
CA GLY A 136 16.48 -10.05 -3.50
C GLY A 136 16.33 -10.28 -1.99
N GLY A 137 16.59 -9.29 -1.15
CA GLY A 137 16.50 -9.39 0.31
C GLY A 137 15.07 -9.53 0.84
N ASP A 138 14.11 -9.01 0.10
CA ASP A 138 12.67 -9.16 0.35
C ASP A 138 11.96 -9.75 -0.88
N TRP A 139 10.66 -10.04 -0.74
CA TRP A 139 9.89 -10.65 -1.80
C TRP A 139 9.76 -9.75 -3.04
N LEU A 140 9.61 -8.42 -2.89
CA LEU A 140 9.55 -7.47 -4.01
C LEU A 140 10.86 -7.47 -4.79
N GLY A 141 12.00 -7.41 -4.10
CA GLY A 141 13.31 -7.50 -4.72
C GLY A 141 13.51 -8.83 -5.48
N ARG A 142 12.99 -9.96 -4.96
CA ARG A 142 13.03 -11.25 -5.67
C ARG A 142 12.12 -11.25 -6.89
N VAL A 143 10.92 -10.71 -6.81
CA VAL A 143 10.01 -10.50 -7.97
C VAL A 143 10.65 -9.59 -9.00
N ALA A 144 11.33 -8.54 -8.57
CA ALA A 144 12.10 -7.65 -9.46
C ALA A 144 13.35 -8.34 -10.10
N GLY A 145 13.57 -9.63 -9.83
CA GLY A 145 14.66 -10.42 -10.38
C GLY A 145 15.97 -10.32 -9.59
N GLY A 146 15.88 -10.12 -8.30
CA GLY A 146 17.06 -9.96 -7.43
C GLY A 146 17.75 -8.62 -7.62
N ARG A 147 17.01 -7.56 -7.91
CA ARG A 147 17.51 -6.23 -8.25
C ARG A 147 17.15 -5.20 -7.19
N ALA A 148 17.95 -4.15 -7.08
CA ALA A 148 17.68 -2.94 -6.31
C ALA A 148 17.31 -1.81 -7.27
N ILE A 149 16.05 -1.81 -7.73
CA ILE A 149 15.57 -0.97 -8.85
C ILE A 149 15.89 0.52 -8.62
N THR A 150 15.56 1.06 -7.45
CA THR A 150 15.87 2.48 -7.12
C THR A 150 17.36 2.79 -7.31
N ALA A 151 18.27 1.91 -6.85
CA ALA A 151 19.70 2.12 -6.97
C ALA A 151 20.16 2.01 -8.43
N GLU A 152 19.60 1.10 -9.19
CA GLU A 152 19.93 0.92 -10.60
C GLU A 152 19.47 2.10 -11.45
N LEU A 153 18.25 2.59 -11.26
CA LEU A 153 17.72 3.79 -11.93
C LEU A 153 18.53 5.05 -11.57
N TRP A 154 18.95 5.19 -10.32
CA TRP A 154 19.83 6.28 -9.91
C TRP A 154 21.18 6.22 -10.64
N ARG A 155 21.82 5.06 -10.65
CA ARG A 155 23.12 4.88 -11.32
C ARG A 155 23.06 5.06 -12.83
N ALA A 156 21.94 4.71 -13.44
CA ALA A 156 21.67 4.95 -14.85
C ALA A 156 21.35 6.41 -15.19
N GLY A 157 21.28 7.30 -14.19
CA GLY A 157 20.95 8.71 -14.38
C GLY A 157 19.47 8.98 -14.69
N VAL A 158 18.60 7.99 -14.50
CA VAL A 158 17.16 8.12 -14.78
C VAL A 158 16.49 9.05 -13.77
N LEU A 159 16.74 8.83 -12.48
CA LEU A 159 16.12 9.63 -11.42
C LEU A 159 16.60 11.09 -11.39
N GLN A 160 17.74 11.40 -11.99
CA GLN A 160 18.24 12.76 -12.17
C GLN A 160 17.60 13.50 -13.36
N ARG A 161 16.91 12.76 -14.23
CA ARG A 161 16.21 13.29 -15.41
C ARG A 161 14.71 13.48 -15.19
N LEU A 162 14.22 13.20 -13.99
CA LEU A 162 12.81 13.38 -13.65
C LEU A 162 12.35 14.82 -13.91
N PRO A 163 11.08 15.01 -14.31
CA PRO A 163 10.50 16.35 -14.46
C PRO A 163 10.66 17.19 -13.19
N ALA A 164 10.86 18.49 -13.36
CA ALA A 164 11.03 19.42 -12.23
C ALA A 164 9.82 19.49 -11.27
N SER A 165 8.65 19.00 -11.71
CA SER A 165 7.44 18.84 -10.89
C SER A 165 7.51 17.68 -9.90
N ILE A 166 8.52 16.81 -9.99
CA ILE A 166 8.68 15.62 -9.15
C ILE A 166 9.88 15.79 -8.21
N GLU A 167 9.71 15.35 -6.98
CA GLU A 167 10.72 15.29 -5.93
C GLU A 167 10.85 13.88 -5.37
N THR A 168 12.04 13.30 -5.37
CA THR A 168 12.29 11.95 -4.82
C THR A 168 12.86 11.98 -3.40
N GLY A 169 13.37 13.12 -2.98
CA GLY A 169 14.17 13.22 -1.76
C GLY A 169 15.57 12.59 -1.86
N ILE A 170 15.86 11.76 -2.86
CA ILE A 170 17.14 11.04 -2.95
C ILE A 170 18.29 12.03 -3.19
N VAL A 171 19.32 11.95 -2.37
CA VAL A 171 20.54 12.79 -2.48
C VAL A 171 21.76 11.99 -2.87
N ALA A 172 21.82 10.70 -2.51
CA ALA A 172 22.91 9.82 -2.90
C ALA A 172 22.47 8.35 -2.84
N VAL A 173 23.16 7.51 -3.62
CA VAL A 173 23.03 6.05 -3.58
C VAL A 173 24.45 5.47 -3.56
N GLU A 174 24.76 4.74 -2.52
CA GLU A 174 26.10 4.24 -2.23
C GLU A 174 26.09 2.72 -2.06
N PRO A 175 27.14 2.01 -2.50
CA PRO A 175 27.29 0.59 -2.18
C PRO A 175 27.45 0.40 -0.66
N GLU A 176 26.76 -0.61 -0.08
CA GLU A 176 26.90 -0.97 1.32
C GLU A 176 26.80 -2.48 1.51
N GLY A 177 27.96 -3.13 1.76
CA GLY A 177 28.02 -4.58 1.90
C GLY A 177 27.59 -5.30 0.63
N ASP A 178 26.54 -6.11 0.75
CA ASP A 178 25.91 -6.87 -0.33
C ASP A 178 24.75 -6.11 -1.00
N GLY A 179 24.54 -4.84 -0.64
CA GLY A 179 23.42 -4.04 -1.12
C GLY A 179 23.77 -2.58 -1.35
N TRP A 180 22.78 -1.74 -1.16
CA TRP A 180 22.83 -0.31 -1.41
C TRP A 180 22.30 0.46 -0.21
N ARG A 181 22.90 1.60 0.05
CA ARG A 181 22.42 2.63 0.96
C ARG A 181 21.90 3.81 0.16
N ILE A 182 20.62 4.09 0.27
CA ILE A 182 19.96 5.21 -0.39
C ILE A 182 19.79 6.30 0.66
N LEU A 183 20.46 7.43 0.46
CA LEU A 183 20.36 8.60 1.32
C LEU A 183 19.30 9.55 0.77
N MET A 184 18.37 9.94 1.62
CA MET A 184 17.25 10.81 1.26
C MET A 184 17.10 11.95 2.26
N ARG A 185 16.59 13.08 1.81
CA ARG A 185 16.10 14.13 2.71
C ARG A 185 14.93 13.59 3.53
N ASP A 186 14.80 14.01 4.77
CA ASP A 186 13.61 13.71 5.57
C ASP A 186 12.42 14.56 5.08
N LEU A 187 11.56 13.93 4.29
CA LEU A 187 10.33 14.52 3.73
C LEU A 187 9.08 14.08 4.51
N SER A 188 9.22 13.47 5.68
CA SER A 188 8.08 12.94 6.46
C SER A 188 6.97 13.96 6.72
N ALA A 189 7.32 15.23 6.88
CA ALA A 189 6.36 16.33 7.09
C ALA A 189 5.62 16.75 5.81
N ALA A 190 6.14 16.36 4.65
CA ALA A 190 5.58 16.68 3.33
C ALA A 190 4.67 15.57 2.78
N LEU A 191 4.73 14.37 3.36
CA LEU A 191 3.94 13.23 2.90
C LEU A 191 2.45 13.43 3.18
N LEU A 192 1.62 12.80 2.35
CA LEU A 192 0.18 12.74 2.61
C LEU A 192 -0.09 12.14 3.99
N PRO A 193 -1.06 12.67 4.73
CA PRO A 193 -1.47 12.04 5.97
C PRO A 193 -1.99 10.63 5.70
N ALA A 194 -1.63 9.67 6.55
CA ALA A 194 -2.11 8.29 6.44
C ALA A 194 -3.64 8.16 6.53
N GLN A 195 -4.34 9.22 6.90
CA GLN A 195 -5.81 9.27 7.03
C GLN A 195 -6.34 10.63 6.57
N GLY A 196 -7.56 10.62 6.06
CA GLY A 196 -8.25 11.80 5.56
C GLY A 196 -8.37 11.82 4.04
N PRO A 197 -9.25 12.67 3.50
CA PRO A 197 -9.46 12.75 2.06
C PRO A 197 -8.26 13.38 1.36
N ILE A 198 -8.02 12.91 0.15
CA ILE A 198 -7.15 13.59 -0.82
C ILE A 198 -8.07 14.56 -1.60
N SER A 199 -7.79 15.87 -1.52
CA SER A 199 -8.58 16.82 -2.29
C SER A 199 -8.40 16.61 -3.79
N ARG A 200 -9.45 16.88 -4.57
CA ARG A 200 -9.36 16.78 -6.03
C ARG A 200 -8.27 17.69 -6.62
N ALA A 201 -7.96 18.80 -5.98
CA ALA A 201 -6.83 19.66 -6.37
C ALA A 201 -5.50 18.91 -6.24
N ARG A 202 -5.27 18.21 -5.12
CA ARG A 202 -4.08 17.40 -4.93
C ARG A 202 -4.01 16.20 -5.88
N HIS A 203 -5.16 15.56 -6.14
CA HIS A 203 -5.24 14.52 -7.17
C HIS A 203 -4.77 15.04 -8.54
N ARG A 204 -5.25 16.20 -8.97
CA ARG A 204 -4.81 16.82 -10.24
C ARG A 204 -3.32 17.16 -10.28
N GLU A 205 -2.75 17.58 -9.16
CA GLU A 205 -1.30 17.78 -9.07
C GLU A 205 -0.54 16.47 -9.25
N VAL A 206 -1.01 15.37 -8.65
CA VAL A 206 -0.43 14.03 -8.83
C VAL A 206 -0.56 13.57 -10.28
N MET A 207 -1.73 13.69 -10.90
CA MET A 207 -1.95 13.31 -12.30
C MET A 207 -1.07 14.15 -13.26
N ALA A 208 -0.94 15.46 -13.01
CA ALA A 208 -0.06 16.31 -13.79
C ALA A 208 1.42 15.90 -13.66
N ALA A 209 1.86 15.51 -12.48
CA ALA A 209 3.22 15.02 -12.26
C ALA A 209 3.46 13.66 -12.95
N ALA A 210 2.48 12.73 -12.86
CA ALA A 210 2.52 11.44 -13.56
C ALA A 210 2.54 11.63 -15.09
N GLY A 211 1.66 12.48 -15.65
CA GLY A 211 1.66 12.79 -17.07
C GLY A 211 2.99 13.40 -17.55
N ALA A 212 3.60 14.28 -16.73
CA ALA A 212 4.93 14.81 -17.03
C ALA A 212 6.02 13.72 -17.01
N LEU A 213 5.95 12.79 -16.03
CA LEU A 213 6.83 11.60 -15.98
C LEU A 213 6.70 10.77 -17.25
N HIS A 214 5.47 10.42 -17.61
CA HIS A 214 5.18 9.60 -18.77
C HIS A 214 5.65 10.27 -20.08
N ALA A 215 5.42 11.57 -20.22
CA ALA A 215 5.85 12.31 -21.40
C ALA A 215 7.38 12.38 -21.51
N ALA A 216 8.09 12.55 -20.38
CA ALA A 216 9.56 12.70 -20.36
C ALA A 216 10.28 11.41 -20.79
N PHE A 217 9.67 10.25 -20.56
CA PHE A 217 10.32 8.96 -20.77
C PHE A 217 9.62 8.05 -21.80
N ARG A 218 8.69 8.62 -22.58
CA ARG A 218 7.91 7.89 -23.58
C ARG A 218 8.81 7.20 -24.61
N GLY A 219 8.63 5.88 -24.75
CA GLY A 219 9.38 5.05 -25.69
C GLY A 219 10.82 4.75 -25.30
N GLU A 220 11.27 5.22 -24.13
CA GLU A 220 12.59 4.85 -23.61
C GLU A 220 12.57 3.44 -22.99
N ARG A 221 13.73 2.78 -23.02
CA ARG A 221 13.96 1.51 -22.33
C ARG A 221 14.97 1.72 -21.22
N PHE A 222 14.74 1.03 -20.11
CA PHE A 222 15.57 1.19 -18.92
C PHE A 222 16.18 -0.16 -18.53
N ASP A 223 17.49 -0.29 -18.73
CA ASP A 223 18.21 -1.42 -18.16
C ASP A 223 18.18 -1.28 -16.62
N GLY A 224 17.73 -2.33 -15.94
CA GLY A 224 17.66 -2.30 -14.50
C GLY A 224 16.28 -2.04 -13.90
N ALA A 225 15.32 -1.61 -14.70
CA ALA A 225 13.92 -1.44 -14.29
C ALA A 225 13.17 -2.79 -14.27
N ILE A 226 12.02 -2.85 -13.58
CA ILE A 226 11.15 -4.02 -13.65
C ILE A 226 10.53 -4.14 -15.04
N THR A 227 10.41 -5.34 -15.57
CA THR A 227 9.71 -5.55 -16.85
C THR A 227 8.21 -5.59 -16.65
N LEU A 228 7.46 -5.24 -17.69
CA LEU A 228 5.99 -5.19 -17.61
C LEU A 228 5.39 -6.55 -17.22
N GLU A 229 5.92 -7.69 -17.73
CA GLU A 229 5.46 -9.03 -17.35
C GLU A 229 5.67 -9.31 -15.85
N ARG A 230 6.82 -8.91 -15.31
CA ARG A 230 7.11 -9.08 -13.88
C ARG A 230 6.21 -8.18 -13.03
N HIS A 231 5.97 -6.96 -13.47
CA HIS A 231 5.06 -6.05 -12.79
C HIS A 231 3.64 -6.64 -12.76
N LEU A 232 3.12 -7.09 -13.88
CA LEU A 232 1.79 -7.72 -13.97
C LEU A 232 1.66 -9.02 -13.16
N ALA A 233 2.77 -9.70 -12.86
CA ALA A 233 2.79 -10.93 -12.09
C ALA A 233 3.06 -10.72 -10.59
N ILE A 234 3.25 -9.49 -10.11
CA ILE A 234 3.76 -9.20 -8.75
C ILE A 234 2.90 -9.82 -7.64
N SER A 235 1.58 -9.88 -7.84
CA SER A 235 0.62 -10.48 -6.91
C SER A 235 0.08 -11.83 -7.39
N SER A 236 0.79 -12.53 -8.30
CA SER A 236 0.29 -13.80 -8.83
C SER A 236 0.34 -14.92 -7.79
N PRO A 237 -0.56 -15.93 -7.89
CA PRO A 237 -0.48 -17.14 -7.06
C PRO A 237 0.87 -17.88 -7.18
N ALA A 238 1.51 -17.83 -8.35
CA ALA A 238 2.83 -18.45 -8.56
C ALA A 238 3.93 -17.75 -7.70
N ILE A 239 3.87 -16.44 -7.56
CA ILE A 239 4.77 -15.70 -6.66
C ILE A 239 4.46 -16.05 -5.19
N ALA A 240 3.18 -16.10 -4.81
CA ALA A 240 2.79 -16.50 -3.45
C ALA A 240 3.30 -17.91 -3.10
N GLU A 241 3.20 -18.85 -4.02
CA GLU A 241 3.73 -20.21 -3.86
C GLU A 241 5.26 -20.22 -3.70
N ALA A 242 5.99 -19.47 -4.57
CA ALA A 242 7.44 -19.38 -4.50
C ALA A 242 7.94 -18.75 -3.17
N GLU A 243 7.13 -17.88 -2.57
CA GLU A 243 7.44 -17.17 -1.33
C GLU A 243 6.82 -17.82 -0.07
N ARG A 244 6.18 -18.97 -0.20
CA ARG A 244 5.41 -19.64 0.87
C ARG A 244 6.22 -19.83 2.16
N ASP A 245 7.47 -20.24 2.04
CA ASP A 245 8.37 -20.50 3.17
C ASP A 245 9.12 -19.24 3.65
N GLY A 246 8.94 -18.11 2.97
CA GLY A 246 9.53 -16.83 3.32
C GLY A 246 8.95 -16.20 4.58
N SER A 247 9.60 -15.15 5.07
CA SER A 247 9.14 -14.38 6.24
C SER A 247 8.13 -13.27 5.87
N ASP A 248 8.02 -12.92 4.59
CA ASP A 248 7.20 -11.82 4.11
C ASP A 248 5.70 -12.11 4.28
N VAL A 249 4.96 -11.09 4.71
CA VAL A 249 3.53 -11.25 5.08
C VAL A 249 2.63 -11.24 3.85
N ILE A 250 2.93 -10.37 2.88
CA ILE A 250 2.07 -10.16 1.71
C ILE A 250 1.89 -11.43 0.87
N PRO A 251 2.96 -12.17 0.50
CA PRO A 251 2.79 -13.41 -0.27
C PRO A 251 1.86 -14.43 0.39
N LYS A 252 1.87 -14.51 1.73
CA LYS A 252 1.02 -15.44 2.49
C LYS A 252 -0.47 -15.08 2.45
N GLN A 253 -0.80 -13.85 2.12
CA GLN A 253 -2.18 -13.40 2.00
C GLN A 253 -2.72 -13.59 0.58
N ILE A 254 -1.85 -13.53 -0.43
CA ILE A 254 -2.22 -13.53 -1.84
C ILE A 254 -3.00 -14.79 -2.23
N GLU A 255 -2.57 -15.98 -1.78
CA GLU A 255 -3.16 -17.26 -2.18
C GLU A 255 -4.66 -17.32 -1.83
N THR A 256 -4.98 -17.17 -0.54
CA THR A 256 -6.38 -17.19 -0.06
C THR A 256 -7.19 -16.00 -0.52
N ALA A 257 -6.53 -14.89 -0.83
CA ALA A 257 -7.16 -13.67 -1.29
C ALA A 257 -7.63 -13.78 -2.74
N TRP A 258 -6.92 -14.51 -3.60
CA TRP A 258 -7.40 -14.79 -4.96
C TRP A 258 -8.57 -15.78 -5.00
N GLU A 259 -8.64 -16.74 -4.09
CA GLU A 259 -9.83 -17.59 -3.92
C GLU A 259 -11.04 -16.73 -3.54
N ALA A 260 -10.86 -15.80 -2.60
CA ALA A 260 -11.90 -14.85 -2.20
C ALA A 260 -12.31 -13.91 -3.34
N PHE A 261 -11.38 -13.48 -4.19
CA PHE A 261 -11.69 -12.68 -5.37
C PHE A 261 -12.54 -13.48 -6.37
N ALA A 262 -12.19 -14.72 -6.63
CA ALA A 262 -12.95 -15.59 -7.53
C ALA A 262 -14.40 -15.86 -7.05
N GLU A 263 -14.63 -15.81 -5.72
CA GLU A 263 -15.98 -15.91 -5.14
C GLU A 263 -16.73 -14.56 -5.16
N ALA A 264 -16.00 -13.44 -5.04
CA ALA A 264 -16.61 -12.11 -4.91
C ALA A 264 -16.88 -11.41 -6.24
N ALA A 265 -16.07 -11.70 -7.27
CA ALA A 265 -16.25 -11.17 -8.62
C ALA A 265 -17.12 -12.10 -9.47
N ASP A 266 -17.57 -11.60 -10.62
CA ASP A 266 -18.31 -12.44 -11.57
C ASP A 266 -17.37 -13.44 -12.26
N ASP A 267 -17.84 -14.66 -12.49
CA ASP A 267 -17.06 -15.82 -12.96
C ASP A 267 -16.22 -15.52 -14.21
N ASP A 268 -16.78 -14.82 -15.20
CA ASP A 268 -16.09 -14.50 -16.45
C ASP A 268 -14.91 -13.56 -16.25
N VAL A 269 -15.07 -12.53 -15.41
CA VAL A 269 -14.01 -11.58 -15.08
C VAL A 269 -12.95 -12.24 -14.21
N ALA A 270 -13.38 -13.03 -13.20
CA ALA A 270 -12.47 -13.75 -12.33
C ALA A 270 -11.57 -14.72 -13.12
N GLN A 271 -12.18 -15.50 -14.04
CA GLN A 271 -11.43 -16.43 -14.89
C GLN A 271 -10.43 -15.70 -15.79
N ALA A 272 -10.80 -14.58 -16.42
CA ALA A 272 -9.92 -13.80 -17.28
C ALA A 272 -8.73 -13.21 -16.48
N VAL A 273 -8.98 -12.64 -15.29
CA VAL A 273 -7.95 -12.09 -14.43
C VAL A 273 -6.98 -13.18 -13.97
N LEU A 274 -7.47 -14.34 -13.53
CA LEU A 274 -6.64 -15.46 -13.10
C LEU A 274 -5.83 -16.07 -14.26
N ALA A 275 -6.39 -16.13 -15.46
CA ALA A 275 -5.67 -16.56 -16.66
C ALA A 275 -4.51 -15.61 -17.00
N ASN A 276 -4.74 -14.29 -16.94
CA ASN A 276 -3.71 -13.28 -17.15
C ASN A 276 -2.61 -13.32 -16.06
N LEU A 277 -2.95 -13.68 -14.81
CA LEU A 277 -1.96 -13.89 -13.75
C LEU A 277 -1.11 -15.13 -13.98
N ALA A 278 -1.69 -16.18 -14.56
CA ALA A 278 -0.97 -17.42 -14.89
C ALA A 278 -0.02 -17.21 -16.09
N ASP A 279 -0.42 -16.42 -17.08
CA ASP A 279 0.43 -15.98 -18.19
C ASP A 279 0.23 -14.48 -18.49
N PRO A 280 1.06 -13.60 -17.92
CA PRO A 280 0.93 -12.15 -18.12
C PRO A 280 1.44 -11.68 -19.51
N ALA A 281 2.07 -12.55 -20.30
CA ALA A 281 2.72 -12.14 -21.54
C ALA A 281 1.75 -11.64 -22.63
N PRO A 282 0.54 -12.19 -22.82
CA PRO A 282 -0.43 -11.65 -23.76
C PRO A 282 -0.84 -10.22 -23.44
N LEU A 283 -1.22 -9.96 -22.17
CA LEU A 283 -1.62 -8.62 -21.71
C LEU A 283 -0.45 -7.63 -21.79
N ALA A 284 0.77 -8.05 -21.39
CA ALA A 284 1.97 -7.23 -21.52
C ALA A 284 2.25 -6.84 -22.98
N ARG A 285 2.07 -7.75 -23.94
CA ARG A 285 2.21 -7.44 -25.37
C ARG A 285 1.18 -6.44 -25.86
N ALA A 286 -0.09 -6.61 -25.43
CA ALA A 286 -1.17 -5.69 -25.78
C ALA A 286 -0.90 -4.28 -25.25
N LEU A 287 -0.54 -4.16 -23.97
CA LEU A 287 -0.15 -2.88 -23.35
C LEU A 287 1.03 -2.21 -24.09
N ARG A 288 2.08 -2.96 -24.45
CA ARG A 288 3.22 -2.40 -25.21
C ARG A 288 2.84 -1.87 -26.57
N ALA A 289 1.82 -2.40 -27.20
CA ALA A 289 1.40 -1.96 -28.53
C ALA A 289 0.93 -0.50 -28.55
N GLY A 290 0.36 0.00 -27.43
CA GLY A 290 0.01 1.41 -27.23
C GLY A 290 1.19 2.33 -26.91
N GLY A 291 2.38 1.76 -26.72
CA GLY A 291 3.59 2.48 -26.30
C GLY A 291 3.84 2.42 -24.80
N THR A 292 5.12 2.39 -24.44
CA THR A 292 5.55 2.32 -23.03
C THR A 292 6.31 3.56 -22.59
N THR A 293 6.42 3.73 -21.31
CA THR A 293 7.16 4.78 -20.63
C THR A 293 7.75 4.25 -19.32
N LEU A 294 8.47 5.09 -18.60
CA LEU A 294 8.78 4.85 -17.19
C LEU A 294 7.50 5.11 -16.37
N VAL A 295 7.10 4.12 -15.60
CA VAL A 295 6.09 4.28 -14.54
C VAL A 295 6.74 4.17 -13.17
N HIS A 296 6.19 4.85 -12.18
CA HIS A 296 6.61 4.70 -10.79
C HIS A 296 6.32 3.28 -10.28
N GLY A 297 5.19 2.72 -10.72
CA GLY A 297 4.77 1.36 -10.43
C GLY A 297 4.09 1.18 -9.06
N ASP A 298 4.33 2.10 -8.11
CA ASP A 298 3.69 2.12 -6.80
C ASP A 298 3.16 3.53 -6.46
N LEU A 299 2.47 4.14 -7.44
CA LEU A 299 1.85 5.45 -7.29
C LEU A 299 0.64 5.34 -6.36
N ARG A 300 0.83 5.64 -5.07
CA ARG A 300 -0.19 5.57 -4.03
C ARG A 300 0.14 6.50 -2.85
N ASP A 301 -0.85 6.75 -2.01
CA ASP A 301 -0.81 7.73 -0.92
C ASP A 301 0.37 7.61 0.03
N ASP A 302 0.79 6.38 0.39
CA ASP A 302 1.93 6.14 1.27
C ASP A 302 3.26 6.67 0.67
N ASN A 303 3.34 6.77 -0.66
CA ASN A 303 4.52 7.21 -1.40
C ASN A 303 4.40 8.65 -1.89
N LEU A 304 3.25 9.32 -1.61
CA LEU A 304 2.93 10.65 -2.11
C LEU A 304 3.11 11.74 -1.06
N GLY A 305 3.54 12.90 -1.52
CA GLY A 305 3.62 14.11 -0.71
C GLY A 305 3.72 15.36 -1.55
N PHE A 306 3.85 16.51 -0.89
CA PHE A 306 3.91 17.82 -1.57
C PHE A 306 4.91 18.73 -0.86
N VAL A 307 5.88 19.24 -1.60
CA VAL A 307 6.90 20.17 -1.09
C VAL A 307 7.25 21.18 -2.16
N ASP A 308 7.26 22.46 -1.82
CA ASP A 308 7.67 23.58 -2.70
C ASP A 308 7.02 23.56 -4.08
N GLY A 309 5.72 23.20 -4.15
CA GLY A 309 4.95 23.11 -5.39
C GLY A 309 5.29 21.90 -6.26
N ARG A 310 6.03 20.93 -5.74
CA ARG A 310 6.36 19.66 -6.40
C ARG A 310 5.64 18.51 -5.72
N VAL A 311 5.32 17.48 -6.50
CA VAL A 311 4.83 16.19 -5.99
C VAL A 311 6.02 15.36 -5.54
N VAL A 312 5.99 14.92 -4.29
CA VAL A 312 6.96 13.95 -3.78
C VAL A 312 6.53 12.56 -4.21
N LEU A 313 7.43 11.81 -4.86
CA LEU A 313 7.29 10.38 -5.17
C LEU A 313 8.42 9.62 -4.51
N LEU A 314 8.08 8.86 -3.45
CA LEU A 314 9.02 8.00 -2.74
C LEU A 314 8.88 6.54 -3.22
N ASP A 315 9.88 5.73 -2.92
CA ASP A 315 9.86 4.27 -3.09
C ASP A 315 9.73 3.79 -4.54
N TRP A 316 10.81 3.96 -5.31
CA TRP A 316 10.95 3.56 -6.72
C TRP A 316 11.32 2.07 -6.90
N ASP A 317 11.08 1.21 -5.90
CA ASP A 317 11.58 -0.17 -5.88
C ASP A 317 10.88 -1.11 -6.87
N ILE A 318 9.73 -0.70 -7.42
CA ILE A 318 9.04 -1.42 -8.50
C ILE A 318 8.82 -0.55 -9.75
N ALA A 319 9.57 0.56 -9.84
CA ALA A 319 9.53 1.39 -11.03
C ALA A 319 10.07 0.66 -12.28
N GLY A 320 9.43 0.91 -13.41
CA GLY A 320 9.85 0.20 -14.60
C GLY A 320 9.11 0.52 -15.87
N GLU A 321 9.19 -0.43 -16.79
CA GLU A 321 8.44 -0.37 -18.04
C GLU A 321 6.95 -0.55 -17.75
N GLY A 322 6.15 0.40 -18.18
CA GLY A 322 4.70 0.34 -18.06
C GLY A 322 3.99 1.26 -19.04
N THR A 323 2.69 1.43 -18.84
CA THR A 323 1.89 2.38 -19.60
C THR A 323 1.24 3.37 -18.64
N PRO A 324 0.92 4.59 -19.10
CA PRO A 324 0.19 5.56 -18.27
C PRO A 324 -1.12 4.97 -17.71
N ALA A 325 -1.84 4.19 -18.51
CA ALA A 325 -3.09 3.56 -18.10
C ALA A 325 -2.92 2.52 -16.99
N LEU A 326 -1.81 1.78 -16.98
CA LEU A 326 -1.46 0.87 -15.88
C LEU A 326 -1.25 1.64 -14.57
N GLU A 327 -0.52 2.75 -14.63
CA GLU A 327 -0.21 3.55 -13.45
C GLU A 327 -1.45 4.20 -12.82
N VAL A 328 -2.35 4.76 -13.64
CA VAL A 328 -3.61 5.32 -13.11
C VAL A 328 -4.52 4.24 -12.55
N ALA A 329 -4.58 3.07 -13.17
CA ALA A 329 -5.37 1.95 -12.65
C ALA A 329 -4.86 1.50 -11.27
N TRP A 330 -3.54 1.42 -11.07
CA TRP A 330 -2.93 1.17 -9.76
C TRP A 330 -3.30 2.24 -8.74
N TYR A 331 -3.18 3.51 -9.10
CA TYR A 331 -3.57 4.64 -8.24
C TYR A 331 -5.04 4.57 -7.84
N LEU A 332 -5.95 4.31 -8.78
CA LEU A 332 -7.39 4.20 -8.50
C LEU A 332 -7.69 3.05 -7.53
N CYS A 333 -7.06 1.90 -7.70
CA CYS A 333 -7.23 0.78 -6.78
C CYS A 333 -6.85 1.12 -5.34
N HIS A 334 -5.85 2.00 -5.15
CA HIS A 334 -5.35 2.36 -3.82
C HIS A 334 -6.07 3.56 -3.22
N ASP A 335 -6.32 4.60 -4.03
CA ASP A 335 -6.59 5.94 -3.52
C ASP A 335 -7.97 6.50 -3.89
N ALA A 336 -8.71 5.90 -4.85
CA ALA A 336 -9.99 6.45 -5.28
C ALA A 336 -10.99 6.56 -4.12
N TRP A 337 -11.01 5.60 -3.21
CA TRP A 337 -11.91 5.58 -2.06
C TRP A 337 -11.74 6.76 -1.09
N ARG A 338 -10.59 7.40 -1.08
CA ARG A 338 -10.28 8.56 -0.21
C ARG A 338 -10.07 9.85 -0.99
N THR A 339 -10.12 9.80 -2.32
CA THR A 339 -9.95 10.97 -3.18
C THR A 339 -11.31 11.60 -3.47
N GLU A 340 -11.39 12.93 -3.37
CA GLU A 340 -12.61 13.67 -3.70
C GLU A 340 -12.94 13.54 -5.18
N GLY A 341 -14.12 13.00 -5.48
CA GLY A 341 -14.64 12.72 -6.82
C GLY A 341 -15.04 11.26 -6.99
N SER A 342 -15.74 10.96 -8.07
CA SER A 342 -15.99 9.60 -8.52
C SER A 342 -14.77 9.06 -9.28
N HIS A 343 -14.62 7.73 -9.36
CA HIS A 343 -13.59 7.11 -10.19
C HIS A 343 -13.57 7.65 -11.63
N ASP A 344 -14.74 7.88 -12.23
CA ASP A 344 -14.84 8.40 -13.59
C ASP A 344 -14.29 9.84 -13.68
N GLU A 345 -14.58 10.69 -12.69
CA GLU A 345 -14.02 12.05 -12.64
C GLU A 345 -12.51 12.04 -12.41
N LEU A 346 -11.98 11.07 -11.64
CA LEU A 346 -10.54 10.91 -11.42
C LEU A 346 -9.84 10.44 -12.69
N LEU A 347 -10.48 9.53 -13.46
CA LEU A 347 -10.00 9.13 -14.79
C LEU A 347 -10.01 10.28 -15.79
N ASP A 348 -11.05 11.14 -15.78
CA ASP A 348 -11.11 12.31 -16.64
C ASP A 348 -9.96 13.28 -16.35
N ASP A 349 -9.65 13.54 -15.06
CA ASP A 349 -8.53 14.37 -14.66
C ASP A 349 -7.18 13.78 -15.14
N PHE A 350 -7.01 12.45 -15.08
CA PHE A 350 -5.86 11.75 -15.64
C PHE A 350 -5.75 11.91 -17.16
N LEU A 351 -6.82 11.66 -17.90
CA LEU A 351 -6.84 11.80 -19.37
C LEU A 351 -6.49 13.22 -19.82
N VAL A 352 -6.94 14.22 -19.06
CA VAL A 352 -6.56 15.63 -19.28
C VAL A 352 -5.03 15.80 -19.07
N ALA A 353 -4.47 15.21 -18.02
CA ALA A 353 -3.04 15.32 -17.73
C ALA A 353 -2.16 14.63 -18.80
N GLU A 354 -2.65 13.54 -19.40
CA GLU A 354 -1.96 12.81 -20.48
C GLU A 354 -2.07 13.52 -21.86
N GLY A 355 -2.93 14.54 -21.98
CA GLY A 355 -3.01 15.37 -23.19
C GLY A 355 -3.37 14.61 -24.45
N GLY A 356 -4.17 13.54 -24.36
CA GLY A 356 -4.61 12.71 -25.49
C GLY A 356 -3.62 11.61 -25.89
N ALA A 357 -2.61 11.33 -25.07
CA ALA A 357 -1.62 10.30 -25.33
C ALA A 357 -2.08 8.88 -24.97
N VAL A 358 -3.23 8.74 -24.30
CA VAL A 358 -3.87 7.48 -23.90
C VAL A 358 -5.16 7.30 -24.69
N SER A 359 -5.26 6.24 -25.46
CA SER A 359 -6.49 5.89 -26.18
C SER A 359 -7.49 5.16 -25.26
N GLU A 360 -8.74 5.04 -25.69
CA GLU A 360 -9.74 4.22 -24.97
C GLU A 360 -9.30 2.76 -24.87
N HIS A 361 -8.70 2.22 -25.91
CA HIS A 361 -8.14 0.86 -25.91
C HIS A 361 -7.00 0.70 -24.87
N ASP A 362 -6.09 1.69 -24.76
CA ASP A 362 -5.02 1.65 -23.75
C ASP A 362 -5.59 1.71 -22.33
N LEU A 363 -6.64 2.54 -22.14
CA LEU A 363 -7.32 2.63 -20.85
C LEU A 363 -8.00 1.31 -20.47
N ASP A 364 -8.67 0.65 -21.43
CA ASP A 364 -9.27 -0.67 -21.22
C ASP A 364 -8.24 -1.70 -20.76
N LEU A 365 -7.09 -1.77 -21.44
CA LEU A 365 -6.00 -2.66 -21.04
C LEU A 365 -5.44 -2.31 -19.67
N GLY A 366 -5.34 -1.02 -19.34
CA GLY A 366 -4.92 -0.54 -18.03
C GLY A 366 -5.88 -0.96 -16.92
N LEU A 367 -7.20 -0.86 -17.14
CA LEU A 367 -8.22 -1.30 -16.17
C LEU A 367 -8.16 -2.82 -15.92
N ILE A 368 -7.98 -3.63 -16.99
CA ILE A 368 -7.77 -5.08 -16.84
C ILE A 368 -6.53 -5.35 -15.96
N ALA A 369 -5.42 -4.67 -16.25
CA ALA A 369 -4.19 -4.80 -15.50
C ALA A 369 -4.32 -4.33 -14.04
N GLY A 370 -5.06 -3.26 -13.77
CA GLY A 370 -5.34 -2.77 -12.41
C GLY A 370 -6.06 -3.84 -11.56
N LEU A 371 -7.12 -4.44 -12.10
CA LEU A 371 -7.83 -5.50 -11.39
C LEU A 371 -6.98 -6.77 -11.24
N GLN A 372 -6.10 -7.09 -12.21
CA GLN A 372 -5.11 -8.16 -12.09
C GLN A 372 -4.10 -7.92 -10.97
N LEU A 373 -3.69 -6.68 -10.74
CA LEU A 373 -2.72 -6.35 -9.70
C LEU A 373 -3.36 -6.28 -8.31
N TYR A 374 -4.60 -5.81 -8.20
CA TYR A 374 -5.22 -5.45 -6.93
C TYR A 374 -6.45 -6.27 -6.54
N GLY A 375 -7.01 -7.06 -7.45
CA GLY A 375 -8.24 -7.84 -7.23
C GLY A 375 -8.19 -8.74 -6.00
N TRP A 376 -7.01 -9.29 -5.67
CA TRP A 376 -6.82 -10.09 -4.46
C TRP A 376 -7.09 -9.29 -3.17
N ILE A 377 -6.76 -8.00 -3.12
CA ILE A 377 -7.06 -7.12 -1.97
C ILE A 377 -8.57 -6.88 -1.89
N PHE A 378 -9.23 -6.60 -3.01
CA PHE A 378 -10.67 -6.45 -3.03
C PHE A 378 -11.39 -7.74 -2.61
N GLY A 379 -10.96 -8.91 -3.11
CA GLY A 379 -11.50 -10.21 -2.72
C GLY A 379 -11.33 -10.48 -1.22
N HIS A 380 -10.12 -10.32 -0.72
CA HIS A 380 -9.84 -10.45 0.72
C HIS A 380 -10.71 -9.51 1.54
N SER A 381 -10.78 -8.23 1.16
CA SER A 381 -11.55 -7.24 1.90
C SER A 381 -13.04 -7.52 1.82
N ALA A 382 -13.57 -7.95 0.67
CA ALA A 382 -14.99 -8.21 0.49
C ALA A 382 -15.53 -9.40 1.29
N LEU A 383 -14.74 -10.46 1.47
CA LEU A 383 -15.18 -11.72 2.05
C LEU A 383 -14.49 -12.07 3.39
N ILE A 384 -13.20 -11.80 3.52
CA ILE A 384 -12.37 -12.29 4.63
C ILE A 384 -12.18 -11.23 5.72
N HIS A 385 -12.14 -9.93 5.34
CA HIS A 385 -11.84 -8.87 6.29
C HIS A 385 -12.87 -8.84 7.44
N PRO A 386 -12.41 -8.73 8.72
CA PRO A 386 -13.32 -8.82 9.88
C PRO A 386 -14.26 -7.63 10.00
N ASP A 387 -13.89 -6.45 9.44
CA ASP A 387 -14.71 -5.25 9.51
C ASP A 387 -15.80 -5.22 8.44
N PRO A 388 -17.09 -5.09 8.82
CA PRO A 388 -18.17 -4.94 7.85
C PRO A 388 -18.05 -3.72 6.95
N ALA A 389 -17.46 -2.61 7.42
CA ALA A 389 -17.27 -1.40 6.62
C ALA A 389 -16.24 -1.62 5.50
N GLU A 390 -15.14 -2.30 5.81
CA GLU A 390 -14.15 -2.71 4.81
C GLU A 390 -14.76 -3.68 3.78
N ARG A 391 -15.60 -4.62 4.25
CA ARG A 391 -16.32 -5.52 3.32
C ARG A 391 -17.31 -4.77 2.42
N ALA A 392 -18.00 -3.78 2.95
CA ALA A 392 -18.92 -2.96 2.16
C ALA A 392 -18.16 -2.14 1.13
N TRP A 393 -17.10 -1.44 1.55
CA TRP A 393 -16.23 -0.70 0.65
C TRP A 393 -15.70 -1.58 -0.50
N ALA A 394 -15.13 -2.73 -0.19
CA ALA A 394 -14.57 -3.59 -1.23
C ALA A 394 -15.62 -4.12 -2.23
N ARG A 395 -16.86 -4.34 -1.76
CA ARG A 395 -17.97 -4.70 -2.67
C ARG A 395 -18.38 -3.53 -3.57
N ASP A 396 -18.39 -2.30 -3.04
CA ASP A 396 -18.65 -1.10 -3.81
C ASP A 396 -17.56 -0.89 -4.87
N GLU A 397 -16.28 -1.10 -4.51
CA GLU A 397 -15.16 -1.09 -5.45
C GLU A 397 -15.34 -2.15 -6.55
N LEU A 398 -15.58 -3.41 -6.19
CA LEU A 398 -15.84 -4.47 -7.16
C LEU A 398 -17.06 -4.14 -8.06
N GLY A 399 -18.07 -3.48 -7.50
CA GLY A 399 -19.25 -2.99 -8.24
C GLY A 399 -18.90 -1.96 -9.31
N TRP A 400 -17.82 -1.19 -9.13
CA TRP A 400 -17.30 -0.28 -10.14
C TRP A 400 -16.35 -0.98 -11.14
N TRP A 401 -15.41 -1.80 -10.62
CA TRP A 401 -14.34 -2.42 -11.41
C TRP A 401 -14.85 -3.53 -12.33
N VAL A 402 -15.64 -4.49 -11.81
CA VAL A 402 -16.02 -5.72 -12.53
C VAL A 402 -16.78 -5.44 -13.83
N PRO A 403 -17.84 -4.60 -13.86
CA PRO A 403 -18.53 -4.31 -15.11
C PRO A 403 -17.65 -3.62 -16.16
N ARG A 404 -16.72 -2.75 -15.72
CA ARG A 404 -15.81 -2.03 -16.61
C ARG A 404 -14.74 -2.95 -17.19
N VAL A 405 -14.16 -3.81 -16.37
CA VAL A 405 -13.19 -4.80 -16.82
C VAL A 405 -13.86 -5.80 -17.78
N ARG A 406 -15.09 -6.24 -17.52
CA ARG A 406 -15.84 -7.07 -18.47
C ARG A 406 -15.97 -6.39 -19.84
N ALA A 407 -16.44 -5.18 -19.87
CA ALA A 407 -16.56 -4.41 -21.11
C ALA A 407 -15.21 -4.21 -21.82
N ALA A 408 -14.14 -3.98 -21.04
CA ALA A 408 -12.78 -3.88 -21.57
C ALA A 408 -12.28 -5.20 -22.17
N LEU A 409 -12.54 -6.34 -21.53
CA LEU A 409 -12.22 -7.68 -22.05
C LEU A 409 -12.94 -7.95 -23.37
N GLU A 410 -14.23 -7.59 -23.47
CA GLU A 410 -15.02 -7.72 -24.70
C GLU A 410 -14.45 -6.86 -25.85
N ARG A 411 -14.09 -5.60 -25.57
CA ARG A 411 -13.56 -4.67 -26.60
C ARG A 411 -12.14 -5.02 -27.05
N THR A 412 -11.29 -5.47 -26.13
CA THR A 412 -9.87 -5.71 -26.40
C THR A 412 -9.58 -7.13 -26.87
N GLY A 413 -10.47 -8.08 -26.60
CA GLY A 413 -10.22 -9.51 -26.84
C GLY A 413 -9.14 -10.10 -25.91
N ALA A 414 -8.77 -9.43 -24.83
CA ALA A 414 -7.70 -9.83 -23.91
C ALA A 414 -8.09 -10.99 -22.96
N ALA A 415 -9.26 -11.61 -23.19
CA ALA A 415 -9.75 -12.76 -22.41
C ALA A 415 -9.40 -14.11 -23.06
N ALA A 416 -8.61 -14.14 -24.14
CA ALA A 416 -8.33 -15.36 -24.92
C ALA A 416 -6.92 -15.88 -24.72
#